data_a02c146d78f3098e0ab87b62e6ef47d4
#
_entry.id   a02c146d78f3098e0ab87b62e6ef47d4
#
_cell.length_a   1.000
_cell.length_b   1.000
_cell.length_c   1.000
_cell.angle_alpha   90.00
_cell.angle_beta   90.00
_cell.angle_gamma   90.00
#
_symmetry.space_group_name_H-M   'P 1'
#
loop_
_entity.id
_entity.type
_entity.pdbx_description
1 polymer ?
#
loop_
_entity_poly.entity_id
_entity_poly.type
_entity_poly.pdbx_seq_one_letter_code
_entity_poly.pdbx_strand_id
1 'polypeptide(L)'
;PHTTSLGYKYQTFSNGEFYPSFNVTWESGTLSAKAYDKDGHLIDDTVGRKQVTTNSAATYLDTYSDKTEISADGSSLSYITVDVKDVNNNIVSGADHRIHFSIEGHGQIVGVDNGNAADTDSYKGNSRKAFSGKVLVIVQSTKEAGDFTLTASADGLKSSSITVKTRKDTVEGDIYLQSYRIAKNLYVGLSETPVLPLQVIGTYNNGEK
;
A
#
# COMPACT_ATOMS: atom_id res chain seq x y z
N PRO A 1 35.60 8.88 -5.89
CA PRO A 1 34.93 9.23 -7.14
C PRO A 1 35.85 10.10 -8.00
N HIS A 2 35.81 9.86 -9.29
CA HIS A 2 36.54 10.63 -10.31
C HIS A 2 35.58 11.60 -11.01
N THR A 3 36.11 12.66 -11.61
CA THR A 3 35.32 13.60 -12.39
C THR A 3 35.77 13.58 -13.85
N THR A 4 34.85 13.44 -14.80
CA THR A 4 35.12 13.50 -16.21
C THR A 4 35.34 14.95 -16.67
N SER A 5 35.87 15.15 -17.87
CA SER A 5 36.00 16.48 -18.51
C SER A 5 34.66 17.19 -18.69
N LEU A 6 33.53 16.45 -18.71
CA LEU A 6 32.16 16.97 -18.78
C LEU A 6 31.52 17.21 -17.41
N GLY A 7 32.28 17.06 -16.30
CA GLY A 7 31.78 17.29 -14.96
C GLY A 7 31.01 16.13 -14.32
N TYR A 8 30.83 14.99 -15.02
CA TYR A 8 30.18 13.81 -14.42
C TYR A 8 31.10 13.16 -13.40
N LYS A 9 30.56 12.80 -12.24
CA LYS A 9 31.27 11.99 -11.24
C LYS A 9 31.04 10.51 -11.52
N TYR A 10 32.09 9.71 -11.46
CA TYR A 10 31.99 8.26 -11.60
C TYR A 10 32.87 7.55 -10.56
N GLN A 11 32.52 6.31 -10.26
CA GLN A 11 33.26 5.42 -9.41
C GLN A 11 33.24 4.02 -10.01
N THR A 12 34.41 3.38 -10.06
CA THR A 12 34.53 1.98 -10.46
C THR A 12 34.34 1.12 -9.22
N PHE A 13 33.57 0.07 -9.32
CA PHE A 13 33.44 -0.92 -8.28
C PHE A 13 34.69 -1.81 -8.24
N SER A 14 35.22 -2.04 -7.05
CA SER A 14 36.21 -3.07 -6.78
C SER A 14 35.53 -4.28 -6.11
N ASN A 15 36.20 -5.45 -6.19
CA ASN A 15 35.72 -6.66 -5.52
C ASN A 15 35.54 -6.40 -4.02
N GLY A 16 34.34 -6.60 -3.52
CA GLY A 16 33.94 -6.41 -2.12
C GLY A 16 33.20 -5.12 -1.80
N GLU A 17 33.04 -4.20 -2.75
CA GLU A 17 32.15 -3.05 -2.59
C GLU A 17 30.74 -3.40 -3.02
N PHE A 18 29.77 -3.09 -2.15
CA PHE A 18 28.34 -3.36 -2.44
C PHE A 18 27.62 -2.20 -3.11
N TYR A 19 28.13 -0.97 -2.95
CA TYR A 19 27.49 0.23 -3.52
C TYR A 19 28.51 1.37 -3.66
N PRO A 20 28.39 2.21 -4.71
CA PRO A 20 29.14 3.45 -4.80
C PRO A 20 28.47 4.54 -3.97
N SER A 21 29.26 5.48 -3.45
CA SER A 21 28.75 6.68 -2.80
C SER A 21 29.38 7.93 -3.40
N PHE A 22 28.57 8.98 -3.55
CA PHE A 22 29.00 10.25 -4.12
C PHE A 22 28.57 11.38 -3.20
N ASN A 23 29.52 12.22 -2.80
CA ASN A 23 29.20 13.50 -2.16
C ASN A 23 28.89 14.51 -3.28
N VAL A 24 27.66 15.01 -3.30
CA VAL A 24 27.22 16.05 -4.23
C VAL A 24 26.71 17.25 -3.44
N THR A 25 27.03 18.46 -3.89
CA THR A 25 26.43 19.68 -3.35
C THR A 25 24.98 19.71 -3.75
N TRP A 26 24.10 20.07 -2.80
CA TRP A 26 22.67 20.19 -3.12
C TRP A 26 22.44 21.37 -4.08
N GLU A 27 21.74 21.10 -5.17
CA GLU A 27 21.26 22.09 -6.12
C GLU A 27 19.83 21.68 -6.53
N SER A 28 18.99 22.68 -6.84
CA SER A 28 17.67 22.41 -7.40
C SER A 28 17.81 21.84 -8.81
N GLY A 29 17.10 20.72 -9.08
CA GLY A 29 17.16 20.06 -10.37
C GLY A 29 16.96 18.55 -10.26
N THR A 30 17.48 17.81 -11.21
CA THR A 30 17.40 16.35 -11.26
C THR A 30 18.79 15.73 -11.10
N LEU A 31 18.95 14.90 -10.09
CA LEU A 31 20.10 14.04 -9.91
C LEU A 31 19.79 12.68 -10.54
N SER A 32 20.63 12.22 -11.45
CA SER A 32 20.49 10.90 -12.10
C SER A 32 21.75 10.07 -11.95
N ALA A 33 21.58 8.74 -11.90
CA ALA A 33 22.68 7.78 -11.91
C ALA A 33 22.51 6.79 -13.07
N LYS A 34 23.64 6.36 -13.64
CA LYS A 34 23.70 5.35 -14.70
C LYS A 34 24.78 4.35 -14.35
N ALA A 35 24.53 3.07 -14.61
CA ALA A 35 25.51 2.00 -14.45
C ALA A 35 26.00 1.53 -15.82
N TYR A 36 27.29 1.22 -15.91
CA TYR A 36 27.92 0.71 -17.12
C TYR A 36 28.70 -0.56 -16.80
N ASP A 37 28.76 -1.48 -17.75
CA ASP A 37 29.60 -2.66 -17.64
C ASP A 37 31.10 -2.33 -17.85
N LYS A 38 31.97 -3.35 -17.77
CA LYS A 38 33.43 -3.20 -17.96
C LYS A 38 33.82 -2.74 -19.38
N ASP A 39 32.96 -2.95 -20.34
CA ASP A 39 33.18 -2.61 -21.76
C ASP A 39 32.54 -1.26 -22.12
N GLY A 40 31.94 -0.56 -21.14
CA GLY A 40 31.32 0.75 -21.26
C GLY A 40 29.90 0.74 -21.82
N HIS A 41 29.25 -0.42 -21.87
CA HIS A 41 27.85 -0.50 -22.27
C HIS A 41 26.94 -0.15 -21.08
N LEU A 42 25.90 0.63 -21.34
CA LEU A 42 24.89 0.95 -20.35
C LEU A 42 24.19 -0.34 -19.89
N ILE A 43 24.22 -0.62 -18.60
CA ILE A 43 23.43 -1.70 -18.01
C ILE A 43 21.99 -1.21 -17.99
N ASP A 44 21.12 -1.93 -18.69
CA ASP A 44 19.68 -1.66 -18.64
C ASP A 44 19.15 -2.05 -17.26
N ASP A 45 18.83 -1.03 -16.47
CA ASP A 45 18.21 -1.22 -15.17
C ASP A 45 16.73 -0.83 -15.29
N THR A 46 15.89 -1.79 -15.47
CA THR A 46 14.43 -1.62 -15.39
C THR A 46 13.96 -1.51 -13.94
N VAL A 47 14.83 -1.76 -12.96
CA VAL A 47 14.51 -1.82 -11.55
C VAL A 47 15.24 -0.73 -10.77
N GLY A 48 14.51 -0.01 -9.93
CA GLY A 48 15.06 0.99 -9.02
C GLY A 48 14.89 2.45 -9.44
N ARG A 49 15.32 3.35 -8.57
CA ARG A 49 15.21 4.79 -8.80
C ARG A 49 16.45 5.32 -9.52
N LYS A 50 16.31 5.61 -10.81
CA LYS A 50 17.41 6.13 -11.65
C LYS A 50 17.67 7.62 -11.47
N GLN A 51 16.68 8.35 -10.95
CA GLN A 51 16.77 9.80 -10.77
C GLN A 51 15.97 10.27 -9.55
N VAL A 52 16.40 11.39 -9.01
CA VAL A 52 15.70 12.13 -7.96
C VAL A 52 15.61 13.58 -8.42
N THR A 53 14.40 14.13 -8.41
CA THR A 53 14.16 15.53 -8.79
C THR A 53 13.70 16.29 -7.56
N THR A 54 14.22 17.52 -7.38
CA THR A 54 13.75 18.42 -6.32
C THR A 54 12.30 18.80 -6.59
N ASN A 55 11.48 18.76 -5.54
CA ASN A 55 10.09 19.16 -5.62
C ASN A 55 9.94 20.68 -5.40
N SER A 56 8.85 21.23 -5.91
CA SER A 56 8.35 22.57 -5.57
C SER A 56 7.33 22.50 -4.41
N ALA A 57 6.59 23.58 -4.15
CA ALA A 57 5.56 23.60 -3.11
C ALA A 57 4.47 22.56 -3.38
N ALA A 58 3.92 22.01 -2.30
CA ALA A 58 2.78 21.07 -2.38
C ALA A 58 1.57 21.79 -3.01
N THR A 59 0.86 21.09 -3.88
CA THR A 59 -0.25 21.64 -4.66
C THR A 59 -1.51 20.79 -4.60
N TYR A 60 -1.37 19.47 -4.61
CA TYR A 60 -2.51 18.55 -4.65
C TYR A 60 -2.19 17.21 -4.01
N LEU A 61 -3.25 16.47 -3.73
CA LEU A 61 -3.21 15.09 -3.30
C LEU A 61 -3.42 14.18 -4.51
N ASP A 62 -2.75 13.04 -4.52
CA ASP A 62 -2.92 11.98 -5.51
C ASP A 62 -3.20 10.66 -4.81
N THR A 63 -4.33 10.04 -5.11
CA THR A 63 -4.81 8.82 -4.47
C THR A 63 -4.75 7.64 -5.43
N TYR A 64 -4.18 6.54 -5.00
CA TYR A 64 -4.17 5.28 -5.74
C TYR A 64 -4.31 4.08 -4.82
N SER A 65 -4.90 3.01 -5.33
CA SER A 65 -5.15 1.77 -4.60
C SER A 65 -4.30 0.63 -5.15
N ASP A 66 -3.97 -0.33 -4.30
CA ASP A 66 -3.38 -1.61 -4.68
C ASP A 66 -4.33 -2.47 -5.52
N LYS A 67 -5.66 -2.27 -5.34
CA LYS A 67 -6.72 -3.01 -6.03
C LYS A 67 -7.82 -2.08 -6.48
N THR A 68 -8.33 -2.31 -7.69
CA THR A 68 -9.50 -1.59 -8.22
C THR A 68 -10.82 -2.27 -7.86
N GLU A 69 -10.74 -3.52 -7.37
CA GLU A 69 -11.89 -4.32 -6.98
C GLU A 69 -11.51 -5.27 -5.84
N ILE A 70 -12.41 -5.47 -4.88
CA ILE A 70 -12.29 -6.40 -3.75
C ILE A 70 -13.61 -7.14 -3.52
N SER A 71 -13.57 -8.25 -2.78
CA SER A 71 -14.76 -9.03 -2.43
C SER A 71 -15.63 -8.31 -1.39
N ALA A 72 -16.95 -8.37 -1.56
CA ALA A 72 -17.95 -7.85 -0.62
C ALA A 72 -18.26 -8.89 0.48
N ASP A 73 -17.22 -9.32 1.21
CA ASP A 73 -17.27 -10.37 2.24
C ASP A 73 -17.25 -9.82 3.67
N GLY A 74 -17.07 -8.50 3.82
CA GLY A 74 -16.92 -7.83 5.12
C GLY A 74 -15.55 -7.99 5.76
N SER A 75 -14.54 -8.50 5.02
CA SER A 75 -13.18 -8.74 5.50
C SER A 75 -12.09 -8.35 4.51
N SER A 76 -12.39 -8.31 3.22
CA SER A 76 -11.44 -7.94 2.16
C SER A 76 -10.97 -6.50 2.29
N LEU A 77 -9.68 -6.28 2.07
CA LEU A 77 -9.00 -5.00 2.27
C LEU A 77 -8.50 -4.41 0.96
N SER A 78 -8.57 -3.09 0.88
CA SER A 78 -7.91 -2.25 -0.11
C SER A 78 -6.96 -1.29 0.60
N TYR A 79 -5.71 -1.23 0.13
CA TYR A 79 -4.68 -0.35 0.64
C TYR A 79 -4.55 0.85 -0.30
N ILE A 80 -4.99 2.01 0.19
CA ILE A 80 -5.02 3.24 -0.59
C ILE A 80 -3.91 4.16 -0.12
N THR A 81 -2.99 4.47 -1.01
CA THR A 81 -1.92 5.43 -0.76
C THR A 81 -2.34 6.81 -1.23
N VAL A 82 -1.98 7.82 -0.44
CA VAL A 82 -2.17 9.23 -0.78
C VAL A 82 -0.81 9.91 -0.79
N ASP A 83 -0.43 10.44 -1.92
CA ASP A 83 0.79 11.22 -2.12
C ASP A 83 0.48 12.72 -2.10
N VAL A 84 1.31 13.50 -1.43
CA VAL A 84 1.31 14.95 -1.53
C VAL A 84 2.23 15.34 -2.67
N LYS A 85 1.70 15.99 -3.70
CA LYS A 85 2.41 16.30 -4.93
C LYS A 85 2.50 17.79 -5.23
N ASP A 86 3.54 18.15 -5.98
CA ASP A 86 3.73 19.47 -6.54
C ASP A 86 3.09 19.59 -7.94
N VAL A 87 3.15 20.78 -8.54
CA VAL A 87 2.61 21.06 -9.87
C VAL A 87 3.25 20.22 -10.98
N ASN A 88 4.47 19.72 -10.77
CA ASN A 88 5.22 18.90 -11.73
C ASN A 88 5.02 17.38 -11.48
N ASN A 89 4.05 17.00 -10.64
CA ASN A 89 3.75 15.61 -10.28
C ASN A 89 4.86 14.92 -9.45
N ASN A 90 5.77 15.67 -8.84
CA ASN A 90 6.76 15.12 -7.93
C ASN A 90 6.16 15.00 -6.51
N ILE A 91 6.53 13.94 -5.79
CA ILE A 91 6.18 13.81 -4.37
C ILE A 91 6.96 14.86 -3.59
N VAL A 92 6.26 15.63 -2.77
CA VAL A 92 6.86 16.63 -1.89
C VAL A 92 7.36 15.94 -0.62
N SER A 93 8.61 15.51 -0.64
CA SER A 93 9.21 14.68 0.41
C SER A 93 9.30 15.35 1.79
N GLY A 94 9.18 16.66 1.86
CA GLY A 94 9.11 17.41 3.13
C GLY A 94 7.68 17.70 3.60
N ALA A 95 6.64 17.22 2.88
CA ALA A 95 5.26 17.49 3.25
C ALA A 95 4.83 16.67 4.47
N ASP A 96 4.22 17.40 5.45
CA ASP A 96 3.67 16.87 6.70
C ASP A 96 2.21 17.30 6.92
N HIS A 97 1.51 17.67 5.85
CA HIS A 97 0.11 18.09 5.90
C HIS A 97 -0.77 17.06 6.60
N ARG A 98 -1.72 17.53 7.42
CA ARG A 98 -2.75 16.63 7.96
C ARG A 98 -3.78 16.36 6.86
N ILE A 99 -3.92 15.12 6.53
CA ILE A 99 -4.84 14.65 5.50
C ILE A 99 -6.07 14.06 6.19
N HIS A 100 -7.25 14.51 5.77
CA HIS A 100 -8.55 14.06 6.25
C HIS A 100 -9.18 13.15 5.20
N PHE A 101 -9.83 12.11 5.66
CA PHE A 101 -10.46 11.10 4.83
C PHE A 101 -11.95 11.06 5.08
N SER A 102 -12.73 11.01 4.01
CA SER A 102 -14.14 10.64 4.03
C SER A 102 -14.38 9.48 3.08
N ILE A 103 -15.32 8.63 3.43
CA ILE A 103 -15.69 7.47 2.64
C ILE A 103 -17.20 7.42 2.47
N GLU A 104 -17.65 7.10 1.25
CA GLU A 104 -19.05 6.89 0.91
C GLU A 104 -19.19 5.53 0.22
N GLY A 105 -20.34 4.88 0.40
CA GLY A 105 -20.65 3.58 -0.19
C GLY A 105 -20.28 2.39 0.68
N HIS A 106 -19.90 1.29 0.04
CA HIS A 106 -19.79 -0.06 0.68
C HIS A 106 -18.39 -0.37 1.20
N GLY A 107 -17.75 0.60 1.87
CA GLY A 107 -16.45 0.47 2.51
C GLY A 107 -16.40 1.13 3.89
N GLN A 108 -15.45 0.73 4.70
CA GLN A 108 -15.18 1.31 6.01
C GLN A 108 -13.69 1.53 6.21
N ILE A 109 -13.27 2.73 6.65
CA ILE A 109 -11.88 2.98 7.04
C ILE A 109 -11.60 2.20 8.31
N VAL A 110 -10.64 1.27 8.26
CA VAL A 110 -10.25 0.44 9.40
C VAL A 110 -8.86 0.79 9.92
N GLY A 111 -8.09 1.59 9.19
CA GLY A 111 -6.79 2.04 9.64
C GLY A 111 -6.22 3.16 8.80
N VAL A 112 -5.36 3.97 9.42
CA VAL A 112 -4.54 5.02 8.77
C VAL A 112 -3.12 4.95 9.30
N ASP A 113 -2.14 5.08 8.41
CA ASP A 113 -0.73 5.04 8.78
C ASP A 113 0.10 5.96 7.86
N ASN A 114 1.29 6.35 8.29
CA ASN A 114 2.22 7.15 7.50
C ASN A 114 3.65 6.58 7.49
N GLY A 115 3.88 5.46 8.17
CA GLY A 115 5.20 4.83 8.29
C GLY A 115 6.18 5.55 9.23
N ASN A 116 5.75 6.59 9.94
CA ASN A 116 6.59 7.28 10.91
C ASN A 116 6.52 6.59 12.28
N ALA A 117 7.58 5.89 12.67
CA ALA A 117 7.65 5.19 13.96
C ALA A 117 7.58 6.12 15.19
N ALA A 118 7.80 7.42 15.01
CA ALA A 118 7.71 8.43 16.07
C ALA A 118 6.34 9.12 16.14
N ASP A 119 5.42 8.79 15.23
CA ASP A 119 4.06 9.37 15.23
C ASP A 119 3.20 8.67 16.28
N THR A 120 2.61 9.46 17.19
CA THR A 120 1.77 8.98 18.30
C THR A 120 0.28 9.10 18.00
N ASP A 121 -0.11 9.57 16.81
CA ASP A 121 -1.51 9.64 16.41
C ASP A 121 -2.13 8.23 16.34
N SER A 122 -3.41 8.12 16.65
CA SER A 122 -4.13 6.85 16.58
C SER A 122 -4.15 6.29 15.16
N TYR A 123 -3.87 4.99 15.02
CA TYR A 123 -4.08 4.25 13.77
C TYR A 123 -5.57 4.07 13.41
N LYS A 124 -6.47 4.29 14.39
CA LYS A 124 -7.93 4.24 14.22
C LYS A 124 -8.47 5.65 14.11
N GLY A 125 -8.84 6.06 12.91
CA GLY A 125 -9.36 7.40 12.68
C GLY A 125 -9.55 7.67 11.19
N ASN A 126 -9.90 8.91 10.91
CA ASN A 126 -10.14 9.40 9.56
C ASN A 126 -9.19 10.54 9.16
N SER A 127 -8.07 10.68 9.86
CA SER A 127 -7.03 11.63 9.48
C SER A 127 -5.65 11.17 9.93
N ARG A 128 -4.63 11.53 9.17
CA ARG A 128 -3.23 11.27 9.50
C ARG A 128 -2.35 12.36 8.91
N LYS A 129 -1.27 12.74 9.58
CA LYS A 129 -0.24 13.59 8.99
C LYS A 129 0.52 12.83 7.91
N ALA A 130 0.84 13.47 6.81
CA ALA A 130 1.77 12.92 5.85
C ALA A 130 3.17 12.80 6.47
N PHE A 131 3.88 11.75 6.11
CA PHE A 131 5.30 11.58 6.41
C PHE A 131 6.04 11.32 5.11
N SER A 132 7.05 12.14 4.84
CA SER A 132 7.74 12.15 3.54
C SER A 132 6.78 12.26 2.36
N GLY A 133 5.71 13.06 2.53
CA GLY A 133 4.69 13.29 1.51
C GLY A 133 3.72 12.14 1.29
N LYS A 134 3.63 11.15 2.19
CA LYS A 134 2.79 9.94 2.01
C LYS A 134 1.92 9.64 3.22
N VAL A 135 0.75 9.07 2.93
CA VAL A 135 -0.15 8.45 3.92
C VAL A 135 -0.77 7.20 3.31
N LEU A 136 -1.02 6.20 4.15
CA LEU A 136 -1.76 4.99 3.83
C LEU A 136 -3.11 5.00 4.54
N VAL A 137 -4.17 4.61 3.81
CA VAL A 137 -5.50 4.35 4.34
C VAL A 137 -5.87 2.91 4.03
N ILE A 138 -6.38 2.19 5.01
CA ILE A 138 -6.83 0.81 4.86
C ILE A 138 -8.36 0.83 4.92
N VAL A 139 -8.98 0.39 3.85
CA VAL A 139 -10.44 0.29 3.73
C VAL A 139 -10.83 -1.18 3.68
N GLN A 140 -11.80 -1.55 4.50
CA GLN A 140 -12.42 -2.86 4.55
C GLN A 140 -13.76 -2.82 3.83
N SER A 141 -14.08 -3.84 3.02
CA SER A 141 -15.38 -3.99 2.40
C SER A 141 -16.49 -4.22 3.43
N THR A 142 -17.71 -3.84 3.08
CA THR A 142 -18.93 -4.35 3.76
C THR A 142 -19.35 -5.69 3.15
N LYS A 143 -20.41 -6.30 3.69
CA LYS A 143 -21.02 -7.52 3.12
C LYS A 143 -21.96 -7.23 1.95
N GLU A 144 -22.14 -5.97 1.61
CA GLU A 144 -22.97 -5.53 0.50
C GLU A 144 -22.09 -5.19 -0.69
N ALA A 145 -22.44 -5.72 -1.87
CA ALA A 145 -21.79 -5.39 -3.12
C ALA A 145 -22.19 -3.99 -3.59
N GLY A 146 -21.27 -3.31 -4.22
CA GLY A 146 -21.42 -1.97 -4.76
C GLY A 146 -20.03 -1.35 -4.95
N ASP A 147 -19.95 -0.06 -4.76
CA ASP A 147 -18.65 0.63 -4.84
C ASP A 147 -18.48 1.45 -3.57
N PHE A 148 -17.26 1.78 -3.21
CA PHE A 148 -16.98 2.83 -2.26
C PHE A 148 -16.05 3.87 -2.88
N THR A 149 -16.23 5.12 -2.46
CA THR A 149 -15.37 6.23 -2.86
C THR A 149 -14.69 6.80 -1.62
N LEU A 150 -13.36 6.77 -1.60
CA LEU A 150 -12.53 7.44 -0.60
C LEU A 150 -12.11 8.81 -1.16
N THR A 151 -12.35 9.85 -0.38
CA THR A 151 -11.87 11.22 -0.67
C THR A 151 -10.85 11.63 0.37
N ALA A 152 -9.69 12.08 -0.10
CA ALA A 152 -8.63 12.68 0.70
C ALA A 152 -8.62 14.20 0.52
N SER A 153 -8.52 14.95 1.62
CA SER A 153 -8.45 16.41 1.61
C SER A 153 -7.45 16.93 2.63
N ALA A 154 -6.84 18.07 2.34
CA ALA A 154 -5.94 18.78 3.26
C ALA A 154 -6.02 20.28 2.99
N ASP A 155 -5.76 21.08 4.01
CA ASP A 155 -5.78 22.53 3.89
C ASP A 155 -4.74 23.02 2.87
N GLY A 156 -5.18 23.90 1.97
CA GLY A 156 -4.33 24.48 0.93
C GLY A 156 -3.99 23.56 -0.25
N LEU A 157 -4.46 22.33 -0.26
CA LEU A 157 -4.21 21.38 -1.33
C LEU A 157 -5.51 21.01 -2.08
N LYS A 158 -5.39 20.76 -3.38
CA LYS A 158 -6.50 20.18 -4.14
C LYS A 158 -6.71 18.74 -3.66
N SER A 159 -7.96 18.42 -3.32
CA SER A 159 -8.38 17.08 -2.90
C SER A 159 -8.32 16.06 -4.04
N SER A 160 -8.28 14.79 -3.67
CA SER A 160 -8.31 13.65 -4.59
C SER A 160 -9.28 12.58 -4.09
N SER A 161 -9.89 11.84 -5.01
CA SER A 161 -10.81 10.76 -4.69
C SER A 161 -10.49 9.54 -5.53
N ILE A 162 -10.78 8.36 -4.98
CA ILE A 162 -10.67 7.08 -5.68
C ILE A 162 -11.88 6.22 -5.39
N THR A 163 -12.38 5.54 -6.42
CA THR A 163 -13.47 4.58 -6.29
C THR A 163 -12.93 3.16 -6.46
N VAL A 164 -13.26 2.30 -5.53
CA VAL A 164 -12.95 0.86 -5.55
C VAL A 164 -14.27 0.09 -5.58
N LYS A 165 -14.34 -0.90 -6.45
CA LYS A 165 -15.51 -1.75 -6.60
C LYS A 165 -15.52 -2.84 -5.54
N THR A 166 -16.71 -3.15 -5.00
CA THR A 166 -16.92 -4.33 -4.16
C THR A 166 -17.90 -5.27 -4.85
N ARG A 167 -17.51 -6.53 -5.02
CA ARG A 167 -18.32 -7.52 -5.72
C ARG A 167 -18.61 -8.70 -4.81
N LYS A 168 -19.80 -9.24 -4.93
CA LYS A 168 -20.05 -10.58 -4.37
C LYS A 168 -19.12 -11.54 -5.08
N ASP A 169 -18.47 -12.40 -4.33
CA ASP A 169 -17.76 -13.53 -4.92
C ASP A 169 -18.80 -14.39 -5.64
N THR A 170 -18.98 -14.13 -6.91
CA THR A 170 -19.63 -15.07 -7.81
C THR A 170 -18.56 -16.05 -8.23
N VAL A 171 -18.15 -16.92 -7.33
CA VAL A 171 -17.32 -18.03 -7.70
C VAL A 171 -18.20 -19.02 -8.44
N GLU A 172 -18.40 -18.77 -9.71
CA GLU A 172 -18.86 -19.78 -10.63
C GLU A 172 -17.65 -20.71 -10.85
N GLY A 173 -17.55 -21.74 -10.02
CA GLY A 173 -16.57 -22.82 -10.23
C GLY A 173 -15.82 -23.30 -8.99
N ASP A 174 -15.39 -22.46 -8.08
CA ASP A 174 -14.65 -22.92 -6.90
C ASP A 174 -15.56 -23.10 -5.68
N ILE A 175 -15.80 -24.34 -5.31
CA ILE A 175 -16.51 -24.69 -4.09
C ILE A 175 -15.50 -24.64 -2.94
N TYR A 176 -15.72 -23.74 -1.96
CA TYR A 176 -14.90 -23.65 -0.77
C TYR A 176 -15.71 -23.78 0.51
N LEU A 177 -15.08 -24.31 1.55
CA LEU A 177 -15.68 -24.49 2.86
C LEU A 177 -15.92 -23.14 3.52
N GLN A 178 -17.17 -22.71 3.62
CA GLN A 178 -17.57 -21.43 4.22
C GLN A 178 -17.64 -21.49 5.75
N SER A 179 -18.12 -22.63 6.28
CA SER A 179 -18.21 -22.85 7.73
C SER A 179 -18.21 -24.34 8.04
N TYR A 180 -17.91 -24.69 9.27
CA TYR A 180 -18.04 -26.06 9.73
C TYR A 180 -18.62 -26.11 11.14
N ARG A 181 -19.28 -27.19 11.48
CA ARG A 181 -19.75 -27.51 12.82
C ARG A 181 -19.51 -28.97 13.15
N ILE A 182 -19.31 -29.24 14.42
CA ILE A 182 -19.24 -30.61 14.92
C ILE A 182 -20.66 -31.18 14.95
N ALA A 183 -20.86 -32.36 14.36
CA ALA A 183 -22.19 -32.98 14.22
C ALA A 183 -22.81 -33.37 15.57
N LYS A 184 -22.00 -33.58 16.61
CA LYS A 184 -22.44 -33.89 17.96
C LYS A 184 -21.63 -33.15 19.01
N ASN A 185 -22.27 -32.78 20.10
CA ASN A 185 -21.57 -32.27 21.28
C ASN A 185 -20.73 -33.40 21.90
N LEU A 186 -19.48 -33.10 22.18
CA LEU A 186 -18.59 -34.03 22.86
C LEU A 186 -18.78 -33.84 24.36
N TYR A 187 -19.35 -34.85 25.02
CA TYR A 187 -19.37 -34.95 26.47
C TYR A 187 -18.36 -36.01 26.89
N VAL A 188 -17.36 -35.62 27.65
CA VAL A 188 -16.34 -36.55 28.18
C VAL A 188 -16.47 -36.62 29.68
N GLY A 189 -16.63 -37.82 30.21
CA GLY A 189 -16.55 -38.07 31.65
C GLY A 189 -15.11 -37.89 32.15
N LEU A 190 -14.96 -37.56 33.44
CA LEU A 190 -13.66 -37.27 34.06
C LEU A 190 -12.60 -38.40 33.95
N SER A 191 -12.99 -39.60 33.53
CA SER A 191 -12.12 -40.78 33.40
C SER A 191 -12.11 -41.38 31.98
N GLU A 192 -12.71 -40.72 30.99
CA GLU A 192 -12.81 -41.24 29.63
C GLU A 192 -11.86 -40.54 28.70
N THR A 193 -11.28 -41.31 27.79
CA THR A 193 -10.49 -40.73 26.66
C THR A 193 -11.46 -40.10 25.67
N PRO A 194 -11.31 -38.81 25.31
CA PRO A 194 -12.20 -38.19 24.35
C PRO A 194 -12.08 -38.88 22.98
N VAL A 195 -13.22 -39.33 22.46
CA VAL A 195 -13.32 -39.84 21.10
C VAL A 195 -13.77 -38.66 20.22
N LEU A 196 -12.94 -38.26 19.29
CA LEU A 196 -13.29 -37.22 18.34
C LEU A 196 -14.51 -37.64 17.50
N PRO A 197 -15.43 -36.70 17.19
CA PRO A 197 -16.56 -37.00 16.34
C PRO A 197 -16.09 -37.48 14.98
N LEU A 198 -16.72 -38.57 14.48
CA LEU A 198 -16.42 -39.14 13.18
C LEU A 198 -16.83 -38.28 11.99
N GLN A 199 -17.61 -37.22 12.25
CA GLN A 199 -18.13 -36.35 11.20
C GLN A 199 -18.09 -34.88 11.62
N VAL A 200 -17.59 -34.07 10.72
CA VAL A 200 -17.71 -32.61 10.77
C VAL A 200 -18.61 -32.21 9.60
N ILE A 201 -19.63 -31.42 9.87
CA ILE A 201 -20.51 -30.90 8.82
C ILE A 201 -19.95 -29.55 8.39
N GLY A 202 -19.43 -29.50 7.16
CA GLY A 202 -19.03 -28.27 6.48
C GLY A 202 -20.20 -27.71 5.67
N THR A 203 -20.32 -26.40 5.62
CA THR A 203 -21.22 -25.72 4.70
C THR A 203 -20.37 -25.01 3.67
N TYR A 204 -20.56 -25.31 2.40
CA TYR A 204 -19.87 -24.70 1.29
C TYR A 204 -20.58 -23.43 0.82
N ASN A 205 -19.88 -22.61 0.06
CA ASN A 205 -20.40 -21.34 -0.46
C ASN A 205 -21.60 -21.52 -1.43
N ASN A 206 -21.78 -22.70 -2.01
CA ASN A 206 -22.93 -23.07 -2.84
C ASN A 206 -24.14 -23.60 -2.04
N GLY A 207 -24.04 -23.66 -0.71
CA GLY A 207 -25.12 -24.14 0.18
C GLY A 207 -25.13 -25.64 0.41
N GLU A 208 -24.25 -26.42 -0.21
CA GLU A 208 -24.09 -27.85 0.09
C GLU A 208 -23.49 -28.07 1.48
N LYS A 209 -23.76 -29.26 2.07
CA LYS A 209 -23.31 -29.64 3.42
C LYS A 209 -22.58 -30.96 3.37
#